data_afd540b0f2334716ee3fb9e4e42bb06a
#
_entry.id   afd540b0f2334716ee3fb9e4e42bb06a
#
_cell.length_a   1.000
_cell.length_b   1.000
_cell.length_c   1.000
_cell.angle_alpha   90.00
_cell.angle_beta   90.00
_cell.angle_gamma   90.00
#
_symmetry.space_group_name_H-M   'P 1'
#
loop_
_entity.id
_entity.type
_entity.pdbx_description
1 polymer ?
#
loop_
_entity_poly.entity_id
_entity_poly.type
_entity_poly.pdbx_seq_one_letter_code
_entity_poly.pdbx_strand_id
1 'polypeptide(L)'
;MKMRKVGVLGLGHVGAHVAYSLIIQGIVSELVLVDLKESKVASEVQDLRDAQMYAPHKVEVNPGTYADLGDCDVIVNCIGDITLCASNNRLDEMSFTVAQVKSYVKKVMASGFNGYIVNITNPCDVITDLIWKESGLPKHKVFGTGTGLDTSRLVSKLSLQTGVAHQSISAYMIGEHGASQMA
;
A
#
# COMPACT_ATOMS: atom_id res chain seq x y z
N MET A 1 -25.18 0.48 5.26
CA MET A 1 -23.84 1.06 5.10
C MET A 1 -23.10 0.19 4.09
N LYS A 2 -22.54 0.75 3.01
CA LYS A 2 -21.79 -0.05 2.05
C LYS A 2 -20.58 -0.64 2.75
N MET A 3 -20.37 -1.95 2.69
CA MET A 3 -19.18 -2.60 3.21
C MET A 3 -17.97 -2.12 2.41
N ARG A 4 -16.88 -1.79 3.09
CA ARG A 4 -15.61 -1.37 2.47
C ARG A 4 -14.68 -2.56 2.41
N LYS A 5 -14.46 -3.06 1.20
CA LYS A 5 -13.55 -4.18 0.93
C LYS A 5 -12.24 -3.68 0.37
N VAL A 6 -11.13 -4.05 0.99
CA VAL A 6 -9.79 -3.63 0.60
C VAL A 6 -8.91 -4.85 0.33
N GLY A 7 -8.23 -4.84 -0.81
CA GLY A 7 -7.18 -5.81 -1.15
C GLY A 7 -5.80 -5.26 -0.78
N VAL A 8 -4.95 -6.07 -0.18
CA VAL A 8 -3.53 -5.74 0.07
C VAL A 8 -2.66 -6.69 -0.72
N LEU A 9 -1.87 -6.14 -1.64
CA LEU A 9 -0.94 -6.88 -2.49
C LEU A 9 0.49 -6.78 -1.95
N GLY A 10 1.11 -7.91 -1.66
CA GLY A 10 2.44 -7.99 -1.06
C GLY A 10 2.39 -7.83 0.46
N LEU A 11 2.68 -8.91 1.17
CA LEU A 11 2.61 -8.98 2.64
C LEU A 11 4.01 -8.92 3.28
N GLY A 12 4.91 -8.15 2.69
CA GLY A 12 6.17 -7.76 3.33
C GLY A 12 5.92 -6.84 4.53
N HIS A 13 6.95 -6.23 5.08
CA HIS A 13 6.81 -5.31 6.22
C HIS A 13 5.74 -4.24 5.98
N VAL A 14 5.76 -3.59 4.83
CA VAL A 14 4.82 -2.50 4.52
C VAL A 14 3.39 -3.03 4.46
N GLY A 15 3.14 -4.09 3.68
CA GLY A 15 1.79 -4.63 3.51
C GLY A 15 1.19 -5.19 4.79
N ALA A 16 1.98 -5.89 5.61
CA ALA A 16 1.54 -6.38 6.92
C ALA A 16 1.14 -5.22 7.85
N HIS A 17 1.93 -4.14 7.89
CA HIS A 17 1.60 -2.95 8.69
C HIS A 17 0.38 -2.19 8.15
N VAL A 18 0.21 -2.11 6.83
CA VAL A 18 -1.01 -1.54 6.22
C VAL A 18 -2.24 -2.35 6.63
N ALA A 19 -2.20 -3.67 6.48
CA ALA A 19 -3.31 -4.54 6.85
C ALA A 19 -3.67 -4.42 8.33
N TYR A 20 -2.67 -4.46 9.21
CA TYR A 20 -2.85 -4.26 10.65
C TYR A 20 -3.45 -2.89 10.98
N SER A 21 -2.95 -1.82 10.37
CA SER A 21 -3.44 -0.46 10.61
C SER A 21 -4.90 -0.29 10.17
N LEU A 22 -5.28 -0.89 9.04
CA LEU A 22 -6.66 -0.85 8.54
C LEU A 22 -7.63 -1.55 9.51
N ILE A 23 -7.22 -2.67 10.10
CA ILE A 23 -8.00 -3.41 11.09
C ILE A 23 -8.16 -2.61 12.37
N ILE A 24 -7.05 -2.14 12.95
CA ILE A 24 -7.09 -1.44 14.26
C ILE A 24 -7.87 -0.13 14.18
N GLN A 25 -7.85 0.55 13.04
CA GLN A 25 -8.65 1.75 12.84
C GLN A 25 -10.12 1.47 12.50
N GLY A 26 -10.47 0.23 12.14
CA GLY A 26 -11.84 -0.14 11.78
C GLY A 26 -12.42 0.59 10.57
N ILE A 27 -11.55 1.00 9.65
CA ILE A 27 -11.96 1.78 8.46
C ILE A 27 -12.37 0.89 7.29
N VAL A 28 -12.19 -0.43 7.42
CA VAL A 28 -12.58 -1.44 6.45
C VAL A 28 -13.53 -2.44 7.08
N SER A 29 -14.33 -3.10 6.26
CA SER A 29 -15.22 -4.19 6.69
C SER A 29 -14.64 -5.56 6.31
N GLU A 30 -13.90 -5.63 5.22
CA GLU A 30 -13.28 -6.84 4.70
C GLU A 30 -11.88 -6.52 4.16
N LEU A 31 -10.93 -7.41 4.46
CA LEU A 31 -9.58 -7.42 3.90
C LEU A 31 -9.34 -8.71 3.11
N VAL A 32 -8.82 -8.56 1.91
CA VAL A 32 -8.31 -9.67 1.09
C VAL A 32 -6.80 -9.53 1.00
N LEU A 33 -6.07 -10.52 1.49
CA LEU A 33 -4.62 -10.54 1.54
C LEU A 33 -4.06 -11.40 0.41
N VAL A 34 -3.17 -10.82 -0.40
CA VAL A 34 -2.57 -11.51 -1.55
C VAL A 34 -1.05 -11.39 -1.51
N ASP A 35 -0.37 -12.52 -1.57
CA ASP A 35 1.08 -12.62 -1.73
C ASP A 35 1.42 -13.85 -2.57
N LEU A 36 2.60 -13.89 -3.17
CA LEU A 36 3.08 -15.05 -3.91
C LEU A 36 3.41 -16.24 -3.00
N LYS A 37 3.69 -15.99 -1.73
CA LYS A 37 4.00 -17.01 -0.73
C LYS A 37 2.75 -17.36 0.08
N GLU A 38 2.09 -18.45 -0.25
CA GLU A 38 0.87 -18.90 0.44
C GLU A 38 1.05 -19.03 1.96
N SER A 39 2.20 -19.52 2.42
CA SER A 39 2.52 -19.60 3.84
C SER A 39 2.53 -18.23 4.53
N LYS A 40 2.99 -17.20 3.83
CA LYS A 40 2.99 -15.82 4.33
C LYS A 40 1.55 -15.29 4.45
N VAL A 41 0.71 -15.55 3.44
CA VAL A 41 -0.71 -15.20 3.49
C VAL A 41 -1.40 -15.86 4.67
N ALA A 42 -1.19 -17.17 4.85
CA ALA A 42 -1.81 -17.93 5.95
C ALA A 42 -1.41 -17.37 7.32
N SER A 43 -0.11 -17.08 7.52
CA SER A 43 0.38 -16.51 8.78
C SER A 43 -0.21 -15.13 9.06
N GLU A 44 -0.18 -14.21 8.08
CA GLU A 44 -0.71 -12.86 8.28
C GLU A 44 -2.24 -12.86 8.51
N VAL A 45 -2.98 -13.72 7.81
CA VAL A 45 -4.42 -13.87 8.04
C VAL A 45 -4.70 -14.33 9.46
N GLN A 46 -3.94 -15.30 9.97
CA GLN A 46 -4.10 -15.80 11.33
C GLN A 46 -3.76 -14.71 12.36
N ASP A 47 -2.60 -14.08 12.23
CA ASP A 47 -2.14 -13.02 13.13
C ASP A 47 -3.13 -11.87 13.21
N LEU A 48 -3.69 -11.47 12.07
CA LEU A 48 -4.67 -10.38 12.00
C LEU A 48 -6.04 -10.78 12.59
N ARG A 49 -6.45 -12.04 12.45
CA ARG A 49 -7.67 -12.55 13.09
C ARG A 49 -7.52 -12.59 14.62
N ASP A 50 -6.36 -13.02 15.10
CA ASP A 50 -6.07 -13.09 16.53
C ASP A 50 -5.97 -11.69 17.16
N ALA A 51 -5.34 -10.72 16.45
CA ALA A 51 -5.21 -9.34 16.91
C ALA A 51 -6.56 -8.65 17.14
N GLN A 52 -7.62 -9.09 16.48
CA GLN A 52 -8.94 -8.48 16.59
C GLN A 52 -9.69 -8.81 17.88
N MET A 53 -9.24 -9.76 18.67
CA MET A 53 -9.93 -10.15 19.90
C MET A 53 -10.18 -8.97 20.84
N TYR A 54 -9.27 -8.01 20.86
CA TYR A 54 -9.34 -6.81 21.71
C TYR A 54 -9.59 -5.53 20.92
N ALA A 55 -9.87 -5.62 19.61
CA ALA A 55 -10.20 -4.45 18.80
C ALA A 55 -11.66 -4.04 18.99
N PRO A 56 -11.98 -2.74 18.93
CA PRO A 56 -13.37 -2.26 19.07
C PRO A 56 -14.25 -2.57 17.85
N HIS A 57 -13.69 -3.12 16.79
CA HIS A 57 -14.40 -3.48 15.57
C HIS A 57 -13.98 -4.86 15.10
N LYS A 58 -14.86 -5.47 14.31
CA LYS A 58 -14.57 -6.70 13.61
C LYS A 58 -14.38 -6.42 12.12
N VAL A 59 -13.28 -6.92 11.57
CA VAL A 59 -12.98 -6.91 10.14
C VAL A 59 -12.89 -8.35 9.65
N GLU A 60 -13.51 -8.67 8.54
CA GLU A 60 -13.37 -9.97 7.93
C GLU A 60 -12.03 -10.04 7.18
N VAL A 61 -11.16 -10.98 7.55
CA VAL A 61 -9.82 -11.12 6.96
C VAL A 61 -9.73 -12.44 6.22
N ASN A 62 -9.51 -12.37 4.92
CA ASN A 62 -9.51 -13.51 4.03
C ASN A 62 -8.20 -13.62 3.25
N PRO A 63 -7.65 -14.85 3.12
CA PRO A 63 -6.65 -15.11 2.10
C PRO A 63 -7.30 -14.98 0.73
N GLY A 64 -6.57 -14.51 -0.26
CA GLY A 64 -7.08 -14.37 -1.61
C GLY A 64 -6.02 -14.51 -2.69
N THR A 65 -6.52 -14.51 -3.90
CA THR A 65 -5.76 -14.47 -5.15
C THR A 65 -6.09 -13.18 -5.90
N TYR A 66 -5.46 -12.94 -7.04
CA TYR A 66 -5.80 -11.79 -7.88
C TYR A 66 -7.26 -11.82 -8.36
N ALA A 67 -7.86 -13.01 -8.48
CA ALA A 67 -9.26 -13.16 -8.89
C ALA A 67 -10.25 -12.67 -7.84
N ASP A 68 -9.89 -12.72 -6.55
CA ASP A 68 -10.73 -12.33 -5.43
C ASP A 68 -10.75 -10.81 -5.18
N LEU A 69 -10.02 -10.05 -6.00
CA LEU A 69 -9.92 -8.60 -5.90
C LEU A 69 -10.95 -7.84 -6.74
N GLY A 70 -11.75 -8.54 -7.54
CA GLY A 70 -12.65 -7.93 -8.52
C GLY A 70 -13.69 -6.99 -7.94
N ASP A 71 -14.17 -7.27 -6.74
CA ASP A 71 -15.18 -6.50 -6.02
C ASP A 71 -14.62 -5.60 -4.90
N CYS A 72 -13.29 -5.50 -4.80
CA CYS A 72 -12.64 -4.57 -3.86
C CYS A 72 -12.94 -3.12 -4.24
N ASP A 73 -13.21 -2.28 -3.23
CA ASP A 73 -13.32 -0.83 -3.42
C ASP A 73 -11.93 -0.19 -3.61
N VAL A 74 -10.92 -0.72 -2.92
CA VAL A 74 -9.53 -0.24 -2.97
C VAL A 74 -8.55 -1.41 -2.98
N ILE A 75 -7.50 -1.29 -3.76
CA ILE A 75 -6.33 -2.17 -3.68
C ILE A 75 -5.14 -1.33 -3.24
N VAL A 76 -4.40 -1.80 -2.23
CA VAL A 76 -3.14 -1.22 -1.80
C VAL A 76 -1.99 -2.07 -2.32
N ASN A 77 -1.16 -1.50 -3.17
CA ASN A 77 0.02 -2.16 -3.71
C ASN A 77 1.24 -1.91 -2.82
N CYS A 78 1.72 -2.97 -2.19
CA CYS A 78 2.89 -3.00 -1.30
C CYS A 78 3.95 -3.99 -1.78
N ILE A 79 3.89 -4.40 -3.06
CA ILE A 79 4.82 -5.38 -3.63
C ILE A 79 6.22 -4.76 -3.73
N GLY A 80 7.20 -5.38 -3.11
CA GLY A 80 8.59 -4.95 -3.16
C GLY A 80 9.51 -6.00 -2.54
N ASP A 81 10.81 -5.86 -2.79
CA ASP A 81 11.83 -6.70 -2.18
C ASP A 81 12.90 -5.80 -1.53
N ILE A 82 12.85 -5.72 -0.21
CA ILE A 82 13.78 -4.89 0.57
C ILE A 82 15.24 -5.36 0.45
N THR A 83 15.47 -6.62 0.08
CA THR A 83 16.83 -7.15 -0.09
C THR A 83 17.55 -6.50 -1.26
N LEU A 84 16.81 -6.06 -2.27
CA LEU A 84 17.34 -5.35 -3.42
C LEU A 84 17.78 -3.92 -3.10
N CYS A 85 17.23 -3.31 -2.04
CA CYS A 85 17.65 -1.99 -1.58
C CYS A 85 19.04 -2.02 -0.93
N ALA A 86 19.51 -3.16 -0.46
CA ALA A 86 20.83 -3.30 0.19
C ALA A 86 22.00 -3.13 -0.79
N SER A 87 21.78 -3.32 -2.09
CA SER A 87 22.80 -3.14 -3.14
C SER A 87 23.06 -1.69 -3.52
N ASN A 88 22.35 -0.71 -2.94
CA ASN A 88 22.36 0.72 -3.34
C ASN A 88 22.07 0.97 -4.83
N ASN A 89 21.60 -0.04 -5.55
CA ASN A 89 21.26 0.08 -6.97
C ASN A 89 19.75 0.20 -7.15
N ARG A 90 19.22 1.41 -7.21
CA ARG A 90 17.80 1.69 -7.46
C ARG A 90 17.29 1.16 -8.80
N LEU A 91 18.18 0.89 -9.76
CA LEU A 91 17.81 0.33 -11.06
C LEU A 91 17.42 -1.15 -10.93
N ASP A 92 18.08 -1.90 -10.03
CA ASP A 92 17.77 -3.31 -9.81
C ASP A 92 16.40 -3.44 -9.14
N GLU A 93 16.12 -2.63 -8.11
CA GLU A 93 14.81 -2.55 -7.46
C GLU A 93 13.72 -2.17 -8.48
N MET A 94 13.96 -1.15 -9.29
CA MET A 94 13.02 -0.71 -10.31
C MET A 94 12.74 -1.81 -11.34
N SER A 95 13.76 -2.49 -11.83
CA SER A 95 13.61 -3.56 -12.82
C SER A 95 12.76 -4.71 -12.28
N PHE A 96 13.01 -5.12 -11.03
CA PHE A 96 12.21 -6.13 -10.34
C PHE A 96 10.77 -5.68 -10.21
N THR A 97 10.52 -4.49 -9.66
CA THR A 97 9.18 -3.99 -9.38
C THR A 97 8.37 -3.79 -10.65
N VAL A 98 8.98 -3.28 -11.73
CA VAL A 98 8.35 -3.15 -13.05
C VAL A 98 7.90 -4.52 -13.58
N ALA A 99 8.74 -5.54 -13.48
CA ALA A 99 8.40 -6.89 -13.91
C ALA A 99 7.23 -7.46 -13.09
N GLN A 100 7.22 -7.23 -11.77
CA GLN A 100 6.12 -7.65 -10.90
C GLN A 100 4.81 -6.96 -11.29
N VAL A 101 4.80 -5.63 -11.44
CA VAL A 101 3.61 -4.87 -11.84
C VAL A 101 3.02 -5.42 -13.15
N LYS A 102 3.84 -5.59 -14.18
CA LYS A 102 3.39 -6.16 -15.46
C LYS A 102 2.81 -7.56 -15.33
N SER A 103 3.29 -8.34 -14.38
CA SER A 103 2.83 -9.71 -14.16
C SER A 103 1.45 -9.78 -13.51
N TYR A 104 1.14 -8.89 -12.55
CA TYR A 104 -0.09 -8.99 -11.76
C TYR A 104 -1.20 -8.05 -12.22
N VAL A 105 -0.90 -6.83 -12.73
CA VAL A 105 -1.95 -5.84 -13.05
C VAL A 105 -2.98 -6.40 -14.01
N LYS A 106 -2.53 -7.12 -15.06
CA LYS A 106 -3.46 -7.76 -16.01
C LYS A 106 -4.36 -8.80 -15.35
N LYS A 107 -3.83 -9.55 -14.37
CA LYS A 107 -4.62 -10.55 -13.62
C LYS A 107 -5.65 -9.89 -12.73
N VAL A 108 -5.27 -8.79 -12.07
CA VAL A 108 -6.19 -7.97 -11.27
C VAL A 108 -7.29 -7.39 -12.17
N MET A 109 -6.95 -6.83 -13.31
CA MET A 109 -7.96 -6.26 -14.22
C MET A 109 -8.87 -7.33 -14.82
N ALA A 110 -8.36 -8.54 -15.05
CA ALA A 110 -9.16 -9.66 -15.52
C ALA A 110 -10.20 -10.15 -14.49
N SER A 111 -10.05 -9.84 -13.20
CA SER A 111 -11.05 -10.11 -12.17
C SER A 111 -12.29 -9.19 -12.24
N GLY A 112 -12.28 -8.18 -13.11
CA GLY A 112 -13.33 -7.18 -13.21
C GLY A 112 -13.16 -5.99 -12.25
N PHE A 113 -11.99 -5.85 -11.61
CA PHE A 113 -11.70 -4.75 -10.71
C PHE A 113 -11.91 -3.37 -11.37
N ASN A 114 -12.63 -2.49 -10.67
CA ASN A 114 -12.91 -1.12 -11.12
C ASN A 114 -12.86 -0.11 -9.96
N GLY A 115 -12.19 -0.47 -8.86
CA GLY A 115 -12.00 0.38 -7.68
C GLY A 115 -10.83 1.36 -7.82
N TYR A 116 -10.23 1.72 -6.71
CA TYR A 116 -9.06 2.59 -6.62
C TYR A 116 -7.80 1.79 -6.31
N ILE A 117 -6.67 2.18 -6.87
CA ILE A 117 -5.36 1.62 -6.54
C ILE A 117 -4.52 2.67 -5.83
N VAL A 118 -4.05 2.33 -4.64
CA VAL A 118 -3.08 3.11 -3.86
C VAL A 118 -1.73 2.40 -3.93
N ASN A 119 -0.73 3.06 -4.48
CA ASN A 119 0.61 2.51 -4.60
C ASN A 119 1.54 3.04 -3.50
N ILE A 120 2.17 2.12 -2.77
CA ILE A 120 3.22 2.42 -1.76
C ILE A 120 4.60 1.94 -2.25
N THR A 121 4.60 1.09 -3.26
CA THR A 121 5.81 0.45 -3.80
C THR A 121 6.73 1.47 -4.46
N ASN A 122 8.02 1.36 -4.19
CA ASN A 122 9.07 2.18 -4.80
C ASN A 122 9.58 1.63 -6.15
N PRO A 123 10.07 2.51 -7.02
CA PRO A 123 9.99 3.98 -6.99
C PRO A 123 8.55 4.46 -7.17
N CYS A 124 8.01 5.17 -6.17
CA CYS A 124 6.58 5.37 -6.01
C CYS A 124 5.90 5.98 -7.25
N ASP A 125 6.44 7.09 -7.76
CA ASP A 125 5.83 7.82 -8.86
C ASP A 125 5.89 7.05 -10.18
N VAL A 126 7.04 6.39 -10.45
CA VAL A 126 7.25 5.55 -11.65
C VAL A 126 6.31 4.35 -11.65
N ILE A 127 6.19 3.67 -10.50
CA ILE A 127 5.34 2.49 -10.38
C ILE A 127 3.86 2.87 -10.44
N THR A 128 3.48 4.01 -9.87
CA THR A 128 2.11 4.52 -9.97
C THR A 128 1.71 4.81 -11.43
N ASP A 129 2.59 5.47 -12.17
CA ASP A 129 2.37 5.75 -13.61
C ASP A 129 2.27 4.45 -14.42
N LEU A 130 3.14 3.48 -14.12
CA LEU A 130 3.10 2.16 -14.77
C LEU A 130 1.79 1.41 -14.47
N ILE A 131 1.35 1.36 -13.21
CA ILE A 131 0.09 0.74 -12.82
C ILE A 131 -1.08 1.40 -13.56
N TRP A 132 -1.10 2.73 -13.62
CA TRP A 132 -2.13 3.44 -14.36
C TRP A 132 -2.17 3.05 -15.84
N LYS A 133 -1.02 3.03 -16.52
CA LYS A 133 -0.91 2.67 -17.93
C LYS A 133 -1.32 1.21 -18.22
N GLU A 134 -0.87 0.28 -17.36
CA GLU A 134 -1.13 -1.15 -17.55
C GLU A 134 -2.58 -1.55 -17.14
N SER A 135 -3.20 -0.83 -16.19
CA SER A 135 -4.55 -1.13 -15.73
C SER A 135 -5.64 -0.62 -16.66
N GLY A 136 -5.38 0.46 -17.39
CA GLY A 136 -6.42 1.14 -18.19
C GLY A 136 -7.47 1.87 -17.34
N LEU A 137 -7.30 1.95 -16.04
CA LEU A 137 -8.19 2.70 -15.14
C LEU A 137 -8.12 4.21 -15.41
N PRO A 138 -9.18 4.97 -15.15
CA PRO A 138 -9.11 6.43 -15.15
C PRO A 138 -8.02 6.95 -14.21
N LYS A 139 -7.29 7.99 -14.61
CA LYS A 139 -6.13 8.51 -13.86
C LYS A 139 -6.42 8.82 -12.39
N HIS A 140 -7.62 9.33 -12.08
CA HIS A 140 -8.04 9.65 -10.71
C HIS A 140 -8.29 8.42 -9.83
N LYS A 141 -8.23 7.22 -10.38
CA LYS A 141 -8.37 5.96 -9.62
C LYS A 141 -7.03 5.31 -9.27
N VAL A 142 -5.91 5.82 -9.76
CA VAL A 142 -4.58 5.27 -9.48
C VAL A 142 -3.69 6.39 -8.96
N PHE A 143 -3.22 6.26 -7.73
CA PHE A 143 -2.34 7.24 -7.12
C PHE A 143 -1.35 6.60 -6.16
N GLY A 144 -0.20 7.23 -6.02
CA GLY A 144 0.85 6.84 -5.08
C GLY A 144 0.77 7.63 -3.78
N THR A 145 1.40 7.12 -2.74
CA THR A 145 1.56 7.85 -1.47
C THR A 145 2.54 9.01 -1.59
N GLY A 146 3.37 9.02 -2.63
CA GLY A 146 4.30 10.11 -2.94
C GLY A 146 5.14 10.55 -1.74
N THR A 147 5.17 11.84 -1.48
CA THR A 147 5.90 12.47 -0.38
C THR A 147 5.14 12.48 0.96
N GLY A 148 4.09 11.68 1.11
CA GLY A 148 3.30 11.63 2.35
C GLY A 148 4.12 11.23 3.57
N LEU A 149 4.98 10.20 3.44
CA LEU A 149 5.89 9.79 4.52
C LEU A 149 6.94 10.87 4.80
N ASP A 150 7.46 11.51 3.79
CA ASP A 150 8.47 12.58 3.93
C ASP A 150 7.87 13.80 4.61
N THR A 151 6.63 14.15 4.28
CA THR A 151 5.83 15.16 4.99
C THR A 151 5.68 14.82 6.47
N SER A 152 5.33 13.57 6.80
CA SER A 152 5.23 13.13 8.20
C SER A 152 6.56 13.26 8.95
N ARG A 153 7.68 12.93 8.30
CA ARG A 153 9.03 13.09 8.85
C ARG A 153 9.38 14.55 9.09
N LEU A 154 9.07 15.43 8.12
CA LEU A 154 9.28 16.87 8.26
C LEU A 154 8.48 17.42 9.46
N VAL A 155 7.18 17.15 9.53
CA VAL A 155 6.31 17.60 10.61
C VAL A 155 6.79 17.08 11.98
N SER A 156 7.18 15.80 12.05
CA SER A 156 7.76 15.23 13.27
C SER A 156 9.03 15.95 13.70
N LYS A 157 9.93 16.25 12.77
CA LYS A 157 11.18 16.98 13.06
C LYS A 157 10.91 18.41 13.54
N LEU A 158 9.99 19.11 12.88
CA LEU A 158 9.59 20.46 13.29
C LEU A 158 8.95 20.45 14.66
N SER A 159 8.07 19.50 14.96
CA SER A 159 7.45 19.36 16.29
C SER A 159 8.51 19.16 17.38
N LEU A 160 9.48 18.29 17.16
CA LEU A 160 10.59 18.07 18.11
C LEU A 160 11.44 19.33 18.35
N GLN A 161 11.66 20.13 17.30
CA GLN A 161 12.51 21.33 17.39
C GLN A 161 11.77 22.53 18.01
N THR A 162 10.46 22.64 17.78
CA THR A 162 9.69 23.83 18.18
C THR A 162 8.83 23.61 19.43
N GLY A 163 8.60 22.35 19.84
CA GLY A 163 7.65 21.98 20.88
C GLY A 163 6.17 22.11 20.47
N VAL A 164 5.90 22.47 19.21
CA VAL A 164 4.53 22.58 18.69
C VAL A 164 3.97 21.19 18.37
N ALA A 165 2.72 20.94 18.75
CA ALA A 165 2.07 19.65 18.45
C ALA A 165 1.95 19.41 16.94
N HIS A 166 2.11 18.14 16.50
CA HIS A 166 2.04 17.76 15.08
C HIS A 166 0.82 18.33 14.36
N GLN A 167 -0.35 18.26 15.00
CA GLN A 167 -1.62 18.72 14.44
C GLN A 167 -1.70 20.24 14.22
N SER A 168 -0.80 20.99 14.84
CA SER A 168 -0.72 22.46 14.72
C SER A 168 0.35 22.92 13.74
N ILE A 169 1.03 21.99 13.07
CA ILE A 169 2.06 22.27 12.06
C ILE A 169 1.49 22.00 10.69
N SER A 170 1.48 23.02 9.82
CA SER A 170 1.15 22.88 8.40
C SER A 170 2.43 23.04 7.59
N ALA A 171 3.01 21.91 7.19
CA ALA A 171 4.20 21.84 6.36
C ALA A 171 4.11 20.61 5.46
N TYR A 172 4.63 20.70 4.24
CA TYR A 172 4.52 19.64 3.24
C TYR A 172 5.83 19.46 2.51
N MET A 173 6.20 18.22 2.27
CA MET A 173 7.17 17.87 1.26
C MET A 173 6.46 17.69 -0.08
N ILE A 174 7.00 18.25 -1.13
CA ILE A 174 6.45 18.18 -2.49
C ILE A 174 7.49 17.69 -3.49
N GLY A 175 7.05 17.32 -4.68
CA GLY A 175 7.89 16.77 -5.73
C GLY A 175 7.89 15.25 -5.73
N GLU A 176 8.95 14.64 -6.26
CA GLU A 176 9.13 13.20 -6.31
C GLU A 176 9.55 12.65 -4.93
N HIS A 177 9.03 11.49 -4.55
CA HIS A 177 9.53 10.75 -3.39
C HIS A 177 10.97 10.27 -3.65
N GLY A 178 11.97 11.06 -3.27
CA GLY A 178 13.37 10.81 -3.53
C GLY A 178 14.28 12.01 -3.22
N ALA A 179 15.41 12.08 -3.92
CA ALA A 179 16.42 13.12 -3.67
C ALA A 179 16.01 14.50 -4.20
N SER A 180 15.02 14.59 -5.08
CA SER A 180 14.54 15.83 -5.70
C SER A 180 13.35 16.48 -4.98
N GLN A 181 12.93 15.93 -3.85
CA GLN A 181 11.86 16.51 -3.04
C GLN A 181 12.28 17.85 -2.39
N MET A 182 11.29 18.70 -2.12
CA MET A 182 11.48 20.00 -1.47
C MET A 182 10.37 20.28 -0.45
N ALA A 183 10.65 21.13 0.55
CA ALA A 183 9.71 21.58 1.57
C ALA A 183 9.06 22.90 1.21
#